data_0db104a47bf4b33150fe106da43b7479
#
_entry.id   0db104a47bf4b33150fe106da43b7479
#
_cell.length_a   1.000
_cell.length_b   1.000
_cell.length_c   1.000
_cell.angle_alpha   90.00
_cell.angle_beta   90.00
_cell.angle_gamma   90.00
#
_symmetry.space_group_name_H-M   'P 1'
#
loop_
_entity.id
_entity.type
_entity.pdbx_description
1 polymer ?
#
loop_
_entity_poly.entity_id
_entity_poly.type
_entity_poly.pdbx_seq_one_letter_code
_entity_poly.pdbx_strand_id
1 'polypeptide(L)' 'MMKLTGKEFARHPEQWVNQTVQEHGTIVIEGEIGRAVMISEEDWNSINDILQVVSMSGMAESIRSGLQDEIDLTAENID' A
#
# COMPACT_ATOMS: atom_id res chain seq x y z
N MET A 1 -5.99 7.81 11.50
CA MET A 1 -5.47 6.46 11.25
C MET A 1 -6.18 5.47 12.15
N MET A 2 -6.66 4.39 11.58
CA MET A 2 -7.39 3.37 12.32
C MET A 2 -6.52 2.12 12.46
N LYS A 3 -6.68 1.42 13.58
CA LYS A 3 -5.97 0.17 13.79
C LYS A 3 -6.97 -0.96 13.97
N LEU A 4 -6.70 -2.08 13.31
CA LEU A 4 -7.50 -3.29 13.42
C LEU A 4 -6.57 -4.48 13.61
N THR A 5 -7.10 -5.52 14.26
CA THR A 5 -6.40 -6.80 14.24
C THR A 5 -6.75 -7.53 12.95
N GLY A 6 -5.93 -8.51 12.58
CA GLY A 6 -6.23 -9.33 11.42
C GLY A 6 -7.57 -10.02 11.53
N LYS A 7 -7.95 -10.43 12.75
CA LYS A 7 -9.22 -11.08 12.98
C LYS A 7 -10.40 -10.13 12.77
N GLU A 8 -10.26 -8.89 13.23
CA GLU A 8 -11.29 -7.88 13.01
C GLU A 8 -11.45 -7.58 11.53
N PHE A 9 -10.34 -7.45 10.83
CA PHE A 9 -10.39 -7.23 9.40
C PHE A 9 -11.08 -8.39 8.68
N ALA A 10 -10.75 -9.60 9.07
CA ALA A 10 -11.28 -10.80 8.41
C ALA A 10 -12.79 -10.96 8.56
N ARG A 11 -13.39 -10.34 9.55
CA ARG A 11 -14.85 -10.41 9.74
C ARG A 11 -15.60 -9.67 8.66
N HIS A 12 -15.08 -8.51 8.24
CA HIS A 12 -15.76 -7.69 7.25
C HIS A 12 -14.73 -7.01 6.35
N PRO A 13 -13.96 -7.79 5.60
CA PRO A 13 -12.88 -7.20 4.81
C PRO A 13 -13.37 -6.17 3.79
N GLU A 14 -14.48 -6.45 3.14
CA GLU A 14 -15.00 -5.55 2.12
C GLU A 14 -15.43 -4.22 2.72
N GLN A 15 -16.01 -4.25 3.90
CA GLN A 15 -16.42 -3.04 4.58
C GLN A 15 -15.23 -2.12 4.84
N TRP A 16 -14.12 -2.69 5.30
CA TRP A 16 -12.94 -1.90 5.59
C TRP A 16 -12.29 -1.36 4.32
N VAL A 17 -12.31 -2.16 3.26
CA VAL A 17 -11.80 -1.70 1.97
C VAL A 17 -12.63 -0.52 1.47
N ASN A 18 -13.95 -0.64 1.50
CA ASN A 18 -14.82 0.44 1.05
C ASN A 18 -14.63 1.70 1.88
N GLN A 19 -14.52 1.55 3.19
CA GLN A 19 -14.31 2.69 4.07
C GLN A 19 -13.00 3.40 3.74
N THR A 20 -11.94 2.64 3.52
CA THR A 20 -10.63 3.20 3.19
C THR A 20 -10.70 4.00 1.89
N VAL A 21 -11.37 3.47 0.89
CA VAL A 21 -11.49 4.13 -0.40
C VAL A 21 -12.34 5.40 -0.30
N GLN A 22 -13.45 5.33 0.41
CA GLN A 22 -14.36 6.47 0.52
C GLN A 22 -13.78 7.61 1.34
N GLU A 23 -13.11 7.28 2.41
CA GLU A 23 -12.60 8.29 3.35
C GLU A 23 -11.15 8.68 3.08
N HIS A 24 -10.50 8.03 2.13
CA HIS A 24 -9.08 8.22 1.88
C HIS A 24 -8.25 8.06 3.16
N GLY A 25 -8.69 7.12 3.99
CA GLY A 25 -8.05 6.88 5.28
C GLY A 25 -6.97 5.84 5.19
N THR A 26 -6.27 5.69 6.30
CA THR A 26 -5.23 4.68 6.44
C THR A 26 -5.63 3.73 7.57
N ILE A 27 -5.57 2.44 7.30
CA ILE A 27 -5.87 1.43 8.30
C ILE A 27 -4.63 0.57 8.51
N VAL A 28 -4.21 0.45 9.76
CA VAL A 28 -3.12 -0.43 10.14
C VAL A 28 -3.72 -1.74 10.61
N ILE A 29 -3.30 -2.84 10.00
CA ILE A 29 -3.80 -4.17 10.33
C ILE A 29 -2.69 -4.95 11.03
N GLU A 30 -2.93 -5.35 12.25
CA GLU A 30 -1.95 -6.08 13.02
C GLU A 30 -2.11 -7.58 12.81
N GLY A 31 -1.10 -8.19 12.22
CA GLY A 31 -1.05 -9.62 12.02
C GLY A 31 -0.15 -10.30 13.04
N GLU A 32 0.00 -11.60 12.89
CA GLU A 32 0.82 -12.38 13.82
C GLU A 32 2.30 -12.14 13.60
N ILE A 33 2.71 -11.93 12.37
CA ILE A 33 4.13 -11.77 12.04
C ILE A 33 4.53 -10.32 11.77
N GLY A 34 3.57 -9.42 11.78
CA GLY A 34 3.87 -8.02 11.51
C GLY A 34 2.62 -7.22 11.27
N ARG A 35 2.79 -5.97 10.89
CA ARG A 35 1.70 -5.06 10.61
C ARG A 35 1.66 -4.73 9.13
N ALA A 36 0.46 -4.57 8.61
CA ALA A 36 0.24 -4.13 7.25
C ALA A 36 -0.52 -2.81 7.28
N VAL A 37 -0.31 -2.01 6.25
CA VAL A 37 -1.03 -0.74 6.10
C VAL A 37 -1.89 -0.83 4.87
N MET A 38 -3.17 -0.48 5.01
CA MET A 38 -4.11 -0.46 3.89
C MET A 38 -4.46 0.98 3.56
N ILE A 39 -4.26 1.34 2.30
CA ILE A 39 -4.65 2.65 1.78
C ILE A 39 -5.34 2.44 0.44
N SER A 40 -6.04 3.46 -0.05
CA SER A 40 -6.66 3.36 -1.37
C SER A 40 -5.59 3.36 -2.45
N GLU A 41 -5.91 2.76 -3.59
CA GLU A 41 -4.99 2.75 -4.71
C GLU A 41 -4.70 4.17 -5.20
N GLU A 42 -5.68 5.03 -5.13
CA GLU A 42 -5.50 6.43 -5.50
C GLU A 42 -4.43 7.10 -4.64
N ASP A 43 -4.48 6.86 -3.34
CA ASP A 43 -3.49 7.40 -2.43
C ASP A 43 -2.12 6.77 -2.67
N TRP A 44 -2.09 5.49 -2.96
CA TRP A 44 -0.86 4.80 -3.28
C TRP A 44 -0.22 5.40 -4.54
N ASN A 45 -1.03 5.68 -5.55
CA ASN A 45 -0.53 6.29 -6.78
C ASN A 45 0.03 7.68 -6.52
N SER A 46 -0.60 8.45 -5.65
CA SER A 46 -0.10 9.77 -5.28
C SER A 46 1.26 9.68 -4.59
N ILE A 47 1.42 8.72 -3.71
CA ILE A 47 2.70 8.48 -3.03
C ILE A 47 3.77 8.10 -4.06
N ASN A 48 3.43 7.24 -5.00
CA ASN A 48 4.35 6.84 -6.04
C ASN A 48 4.77 8.02 -6.91
N ASP A 49 3.84 8.91 -7.22
CA ASP A 49 4.17 10.11 -8.00
C ASP A 49 5.16 10.99 -7.25
N ILE A 50 4.96 11.14 -5.96
CA ILE A 50 5.87 11.91 -5.12
C ILE A 50 7.25 11.26 -5.10
N LEU A 51 7.30 9.95 -4.97
CA LEU A 51 8.55 9.22 -4.99
C LEU A 51 9.27 9.35 -6.33
N GLN A 52 8.53 9.36 -7.42
CA GLN A 52 9.12 9.55 -8.74
C GLN A 52 9.71 10.94 -8.90
N VAL A 53 9.05 11.95 -8.37
CA VAL A 53 9.56 13.32 -8.41
C VAL A 53 10.88 13.40 -7.63
N VAL A 54 10.93 12.80 -6.46
CA VAL A 54 12.16 12.73 -5.67
C VAL A 54 13.21 11.91 -6.42
N SER A 55 12.78 10.92 -7.19
CA SER A 55 13.67 10.05 -7.95
C SER A 55 14.43 10.76 -9.04
N MET A 56 13.94 11.89 -9.48
CA MET A 56 14.61 12.64 -10.55
C MET A 56 15.96 13.20 -10.14
N SER A 57 16.30 13.10 -8.89
CA SER A 57 17.58 13.56 -8.40
C SER A 57 18.67 12.50 -8.45
N GLY A 58 18.43 11.39 -9.11
CA GLY A 58 19.45 10.37 -9.33
C GLY A 58 19.62 9.36 -8.23
N MET A 59 19.45 9.76 -7.00
CA MET A 59 19.59 8.85 -5.88
C MET A 59 18.50 7.81 -5.86
N ALA A 60 17.40 8.15 -6.44
CA ALA A 60 16.25 7.28 -6.39
C ALA A 60 16.18 6.32 -7.56
N GLU A 61 17.13 6.35 -8.45
CA GLU A 61 17.17 5.37 -9.51
C GLU A 61 17.36 3.97 -8.98
N SER A 62 18.20 3.81 -7.97
CA SER A 62 18.38 2.53 -7.33
C SER A 62 17.13 2.06 -6.61
N ILE A 63 16.48 2.98 -5.92
CA ILE A 63 15.24 2.67 -5.23
C ILE A 63 14.16 2.30 -6.22
N ARG A 64 14.07 3.06 -7.30
CA ARG A 64 13.08 2.81 -8.33
C ARG A 64 13.30 1.47 -9.01
N SER A 65 14.54 1.11 -9.23
CA SER A 65 14.87 -0.18 -9.82
C SER A 65 14.43 -1.33 -8.93
N GLY A 66 14.71 -1.22 -7.63
CA GLY A 66 14.29 -2.24 -6.69
C GLY A 66 12.79 -2.34 -6.57
N LEU A 67 12.11 -1.21 -6.49
CA LEU A 67 10.67 -1.20 -6.42
C LEU A 67 10.03 -1.73 -7.69
N GLN A 68 10.61 -1.39 -8.81
CA GLN A 68 10.10 -1.86 -10.09
C GLN A 68 10.21 -3.36 -10.21
N ASP A 69 11.30 -3.94 -9.77
CA ASP A 69 11.46 -5.38 -9.77
C ASP A 69 10.41 -6.06 -8.90
N GLU A 70 10.16 -5.52 -7.73
CA GLU A 70 9.15 -6.07 -6.84
C GLU A 70 7.75 -5.94 -7.44
N ILE A 71 7.47 -4.80 -8.02
CA ILE A 71 6.16 -4.56 -8.61
C ILE A 71 5.93 -5.47 -9.80
N ASP A 72 6.94 -5.67 -10.62
CA ASP A 72 6.82 -6.56 -11.78
C ASP A 72 6.52 -7.98 -11.35
N LEU A 73 7.22 -8.47 -10.33
CA LEU A 73 6.97 -9.79 -9.81
C LEU A 73 5.58 -9.91 -9.23
N THR A 74 5.13 -8.89 -8.51
CA THR A 74 3.81 -8.87 -7.92
C THR A 74 2.73 -8.81 -8.99
N ALA A 75 2.93 -8.00 -10.00
CA ALA A 75 1.98 -7.87 -11.09
C ALA A 75 1.82 -9.18 -11.84
N GLU A 76 2.91 -9.88 -12.08
CA GLU A 76 2.85 -11.17 -12.72
C GLU A 76 2.10 -12.19 -11.89
N ASN A 77 2.27 -12.14 -10.59
CA ASN A 77 1.58 -13.07 -9.70
C ASN A 77 0.10 -12.78 -9.60
N ILE A 78 -0.26 -11.53 -9.71
CA ILE A 78 -1.67 -11.13 -9.64
C ILE A 78 -2.38 -11.44 -10.94
N ASP A 79 -1.70 -11.27 -12.03
CA ASP A 79 -2.25 -11.52 -13.35
C ASP A 79 -2.26 -13.01 -13.66
#